data_31ff8bd26abc94103bdcb021a8576cd5
#
_entry.id   31ff8bd26abc94103bdcb021a8576cd5
#
_cell.length_a   1.000
_cell.length_b   1.000
_cell.length_c   1.000
_cell.angle_alpha   90.00
_cell.angle_beta   90.00
_cell.angle_gamma   90.00
#
_symmetry.space_group_name_H-M   'P 1'
#
loop_
_entity.id
_entity.type
_entity.pdbx_description
1 polymer ?
#
loop_
_entity_poly.entity_id
_entity_poly.type
_entity_poly.pdbx_seq_one_letter_code
_entity_poly.pdbx_strand_id
1 'polypeptide(L)'
;MKTKQQVVVVGLGRFGGNVARTLYQLGHDVMAIDIDEERVQTLMGEVTYPVAGDATQEAVLRELGVHNFDIGIVGIGANIEASIMVSVLFQTMNLPFIVARAHSALHGNTLRRLGCHRVIHAEEEMGSRLAHSLFNPDVEEYMELAEAFGVSRLQVPDRFTNMTLDEAGFASA
;
A
#
# COMPACT_ATOMS: atom_id res chain seq x y z
N MET A 1 19.51 -1.39 -10.56
CA MET A 1 19.30 -0.42 -9.47
C MET A 1 17.83 -0.02 -9.49
N LYS A 2 17.08 -0.16 -8.38
CA LYS A 2 15.71 0.40 -8.30
C LYS A 2 15.84 1.92 -8.36
N THR A 3 15.16 2.55 -9.29
CA THR A 3 15.16 4.02 -9.41
C THR A 3 14.47 4.60 -8.18
N LYS A 4 15.13 5.54 -7.49
CA LYS A 4 14.56 6.24 -6.35
C LYS A 4 13.34 7.03 -6.83
N GLN A 5 12.20 6.87 -6.15
CA GLN A 5 10.93 7.52 -6.49
C GLN A 5 10.58 8.54 -5.41
N GLN A 6 9.86 9.59 -5.81
CA GLN A 6 9.25 10.55 -4.88
C GLN A 6 7.80 10.16 -4.63
N VAL A 7 7.48 9.86 -3.38
CA VAL A 7 6.16 9.33 -2.98
C VAL A 7 5.53 10.26 -1.94
N VAL A 8 4.30 10.68 -2.19
CA VAL A 8 3.49 11.37 -1.19
C VAL A 8 2.46 10.41 -0.60
N VAL A 9 2.40 10.32 0.72
CA VAL A 9 1.43 9.50 1.47
C VAL A 9 0.55 10.42 2.29
N VAL A 10 -0.75 10.39 2.07
CA VAL A 10 -1.74 11.18 2.81
C VAL A 10 -2.60 10.26 3.66
N GLY A 11 -2.69 10.60 4.95
CA GLY A 11 -3.38 9.80 5.95
C GLY A 11 -2.45 8.80 6.62
N LEU A 12 -1.91 9.16 7.78
CA LEU A 12 -0.87 8.43 8.51
C LEU A 12 -1.42 7.53 9.63
N GLY A 13 -2.62 7.01 9.43
CA GLY A 13 -3.15 5.94 10.28
C GLY A 13 -2.32 4.65 10.16
N ARG A 14 -2.80 3.55 10.73
CA ARG A 14 -2.10 2.26 10.73
C ARG A 14 -1.60 1.82 9.34
N PHE A 15 -2.43 1.98 8.32
CA PHE A 15 -2.05 1.62 6.95
C PHE A 15 -1.02 2.60 6.36
N GLY A 16 -1.38 3.89 6.25
CA GLY A 16 -0.53 4.89 5.58
C GLY A 16 0.79 5.12 6.28
N GLY A 17 0.81 5.13 7.62
CA GLY A 17 2.05 5.25 8.40
C GLY A 17 3.01 4.08 8.16
N ASN A 18 2.50 2.84 8.11
CA ASN A 18 3.35 1.69 7.78
C ASN A 18 3.85 1.72 6.34
N VAL A 19 3.00 2.11 5.39
CA VAL A 19 3.41 2.26 3.97
C VAL A 19 4.51 3.31 3.84
N ALA A 20 4.35 4.49 4.47
CA ALA A 20 5.33 5.56 4.43
C ALA A 20 6.70 5.12 4.98
N ARG A 21 6.70 4.47 6.15
CA ARG A 21 7.89 3.93 6.80
C ARG A 21 8.62 2.90 5.94
N THR A 22 7.85 1.94 5.39
CA THR A 22 8.40 0.89 4.53
C THR A 22 9.01 1.44 3.25
N LEU A 23 8.35 2.40 2.60
CA LEU A 23 8.88 3.04 1.39
C LEU A 23 10.19 3.79 1.67
N TYR A 24 10.28 4.48 2.80
CA TYR A 24 11.51 5.15 3.23
C TYR A 24 12.65 4.13 3.47
N GLN A 25 12.37 3.02 4.16
CA GLN A 25 13.34 1.94 4.37
C GLN A 25 13.80 1.29 3.06
N LEU A 26 12.95 1.27 2.04
CA LEU A 26 13.29 0.81 0.69
C LEU A 26 14.12 1.83 -0.12
N GLY A 27 14.39 3.02 0.46
CA GLY A 27 15.25 4.06 -0.13
C GLY A 27 14.54 5.09 -1.00
N HIS A 28 13.21 5.18 -0.93
CA HIS A 28 12.44 6.20 -1.63
C HIS A 28 12.40 7.52 -0.83
N ASP A 29 12.17 8.66 -1.52
CA ASP A 29 11.86 9.93 -0.87
C ASP A 29 10.38 9.98 -0.55
N VAL A 30 10.04 10.07 0.73
CA VAL A 30 8.66 10.00 1.21
C VAL A 30 8.25 11.29 1.90
N MET A 31 7.21 11.94 1.35
CA MET A 31 6.45 12.98 2.04
C MET A 31 5.23 12.33 2.68
N ALA A 32 5.07 12.52 3.98
CA ALA A 32 4.00 11.92 4.78
C ALA A 32 3.14 13.02 5.38
N ILE A 33 1.86 13.09 4.99
CA ILE A 33 0.94 14.18 5.36
C ILE A 33 -0.23 13.63 6.17
N ASP A 34 -0.51 14.22 7.31
CA ASP A 34 -1.75 14.02 8.07
C ASP A 34 -2.19 15.34 8.72
N ILE A 35 -3.49 15.49 8.95
CA ILE A 35 -4.04 16.63 9.71
C ILE A 35 -3.73 16.51 11.20
N ASP A 36 -3.49 15.29 11.69
CA ASP A 36 -3.17 14.96 13.07
C ASP A 36 -1.65 15.06 13.29
N GLU A 37 -1.24 16.10 14.01
CA GLU A 37 0.19 16.35 14.34
C GLU A 37 0.82 15.20 15.12
N GLU A 38 0.08 14.50 15.99
CA GLU A 38 0.63 13.39 16.78
C GLU A 38 1.05 12.24 15.84
N ARG A 39 0.27 11.94 14.82
CA ARG A 39 0.63 10.93 13.82
C ARG A 39 1.84 11.33 13.00
N VAL A 40 1.94 12.59 12.63
CA VAL A 40 3.11 13.12 11.92
C VAL A 40 4.36 12.99 12.79
N GLN A 41 4.26 13.34 14.07
CA GLN A 41 5.36 13.22 15.02
C GLN A 41 5.89 11.79 15.17
N THR A 42 5.02 10.78 15.12
CA THR A 42 5.45 9.36 15.19
C THR A 42 6.31 8.92 14.00
N LEU A 43 6.33 9.68 12.92
CA LEU A 43 7.12 9.40 11.72
C LEU A 43 8.37 10.27 11.57
N MET A 44 8.66 11.14 12.55
CA MET A 44 9.89 11.93 12.52
C MET A 44 11.13 11.03 12.54
N GLY A 45 12.02 11.24 11.57
CA GLY A 45 13.21 10.41 11.37
C GLY A 45 12.95 9.08 10.65
N GLU A 46 11.68 8.73 10.37
CA GLU A 46 11.28 7.49 9.69
C GLU A 46 10.72 7.74 8.27
N VAL A 47 10.64 9.00 7.86
CA VAL A 47 10.29 9.45 6.49
C VAL A 47 11.13 10.68 6.12
N THR A 48 11.14 11.04 4.83
CA THR A 48 11.95 12.17 4.36
C THR A 48 11.35 13.52 4.79
N TYR A 49 10.03 13.68 4.62
CA TYR A 49 9.31 14.94 4.90
C TYR A 49 8.00 14.63 5.64
N PRO A 50 7.99 14.61 6.99
CA PRO A 50 6.76 14.55 7.76
C PRO A 50 6.10 15.94 7.78
N VAL A 51 4.81 16.02 7.43
CA VAL A 51 4.09 17.29 7.30
C VAL A 51 2.74 17.22 7.98
N ALA A 52 2.47 18.11 8.91
CA ALA A 52 1.12 18.32 9.46
C ALA A 52 0.35 19.30 8.56
N GLY A 53 -0.78 18.86 8.02
CA GLY A 53 -1.58 19.71 7.13
C GLY A 53 -2.84 19.04 6.63
N ASP A 54 -3.79 19.86 6.22
CA ASP A 54 -5.05 19.38 5.61
C ASP A 54 -4.87 19.17 4.10
N ALA A 55 -4.65 17.95 3.71
CA ALA A 55 -4.48 17.56 2.30
C ALA A 55 -5.77 17.66 1.46
N THR A 56 -6.93 17.95 2.05
CA THR A 56 -8.16 18.26 1.29
C THR A 56 -8.14 19.67 0.70
N GLN A 57 -7.19 20.51 1.14
CA GLN A 57 -6.98 21.86 0.63
C GLN A 57 -5.98 21.83 -0.53
N GLU A 58 -6.44 22.14 -1.74
CA GLU A 58 -5.57 22.17 -2.93
C GLU A 58 -4.36 23.10 -2.75
N ALA A 59 -4.54 24.24 -2.09
CA ALA A 59 -3.46 25.20 -1.84
C ALA A 59 -2.31 24.57 -1.03
N VAL A 60 -2.62 23.74 -0.03
CA VAL A 60 -1.62 23.03 0.79
C VAL A 60 -0.82 22.07 -0.07
N LEU A 61 -1.49 21.24 -0.89
CA LEU A 61 -0.79 20.29 -1.76
C LEU A 61 0.06 20.97 -2.83
N ARG A 62 -0.37 22.14 -3.34
CA ARG A 62 0.40 22.92 -4.30
C ARG A 62 1.63 23.57 -3.65
N GLU A 63 1.50 24.13 -2.45
CA GLU A 63 2.61 24.72 -1.70
C GLU A 63 3.67 23.66 -1.36
N LEU A 64 3.25 22.44 -1.02
CA LEU A 64 4.12 21.30 -0.77
C LEU A 64 4.74 20.70 -2.07
N GLY A 65 4.36 21.19 -3.24
CA GLY A 65 4.90 20.75 -4.52
C GLY A 65 4.49 19.34 -4.92
N VAL A 66 3.34 18.85 -4.45
CA VAL A 66 2.86 17.47 -4.66
C VAL A 66 2.75 17.10 -6.15
N HIS A 67 2.50 18.06 -7.03
CA HIS A 67 2.46 17.87 -8.49
C HIS A 67 3.78 17.39 -9.12
N ASN A 68 4.89 17.41 -8.37
CA ASN A 68 6.19 16.91 -8.83
C ASN A 68 6.48 15.46 -8.39
N PHE A 69 5.56 14.83 -7.64
CA PHE A 69 5.75 13.50 -7.12
C PHE A 69 5.39 12.43 -8.16
N ASP A 70 6.09 11.29 -8.11
CA ASP A 70 5.86 10.16 -9.01
C ASP A 70 4.63 9.34 -8.60
N ILE A 71 4.39 9.22 -7.29
CA ILE A 71 3.36 8.37 -6.73
C ILE A 71 2.61 9.10 -5.62
N GLY A 72 1.28 9.10 -5.69
CA GLY A 72 0.39 9.53 -4.61
C GLY A 72 -0.31 8.35 -3.95
N ILE A 73 -0.27 8.28 -2.62
CA ILE A 73 -0.92 7.24 -1.84
C ILE A 73 -1.93 7.87 -0.89
N VAL A 74 -3.20 7.50 -1.06
CA VAL A 74 -4.31 7.92 -0.18
C VAL A 74 -4.58 6.81 0.82
N GLY A 75 -4.03 6.97 2.04
CA GLY A 75 -4.14 6.03 3.15
C GLY A 75 -5.30 6.34 4.12
N ILE A 76 -6.15 7.32 3.79
CA ILE A 76 -7.28 7.75 4.64
C ILE A 76 -8.34 6.65 4.67
N GLY A 77 -8.60 6.10 5.86
CA GLY A 77 -9.55 4.98 6.00
C GLY A 77 -10.93 5.38 6.54
N ALA A 78 -10.97 6.20 7.57
CA ALA A 78 -12.21 6.51 8.29
C ALA A 78 -13.05 7.61 7.64
N ASN A 79 -12.41 8.60 7.00
CA ASN A 79 -13.09 9.71 6.35
C ASN A 79 -13.13 9.49 4.83
N ILE A 80 -14.25 8.95 4.34
CA ILE A 80 -14.47 8.64 2.92
C ILE A 80 -14.48 9.93 2.08
N GLU A 81 -15.06 11.01 2.59
CA GLU A 81 -15.10 12.29 1.89
C GLU A 81 -13.70 12.86 1.66
N ALA A 82 -12.86 12.92 2.70
CA ALA A 82 -11.47 13.34 2.57
C ALA A 82 -10.66 12.42 1.64
N SER A 83 -10.88 11.12 1.69
CA SER A 83 -10.24 10.17 0.78
C SER A 83 -10.58 10.44 -0.68
N ILE A 84 -11.85 10.68 -0.99
CA ILE A 84 -12.32 11.04 -2.34
C ILE A 84 -11.72 12.39 -2.77
N MET A 85 -11.77 13.40 -1.90
CA MET A 85 -11.26 14.73 -2.20
C MET A 85 -9.76 14.71 -2.54
N VAL A 86 -8.94 14.06 -1.71
CA VAL A 86 -7.49 13.93 -1.97
C VAL A 86 -7.23 13.17 -3.26
N SER A 87 -8.01 12.11 -3.55
CA SER A 87 -7.88 11.35 -4.81
C SER A 87 -8.16 12.22 -6.03
N VAL A 88 -9.21 13.06 -5.97
CA VAL A 88 -9.53 14.03 -7.03
C VAL A 88 -8.42 15.07 -7.19
N LEU A 89 -7.88 15.60 -6.10
CA LEU A 89 -6.79 16.57 -6.15
C LEU A 89 -5.52 15.96 -6.76
N PHE A 90 -5.18 14.72 -6.43
CA PHE A 90 -4.05 14.03 -7.05
C PHE A 90 -4.23 13.85 -8.56
N GLN A 91 -5.45 13.52 -9.00
CA GLN A 91 -5.79 13.47 -10.42
C GLN A 91 -5.69 14.84 -11.10
N THR A 92 -6.22 15.88 -10.48
CA THR A 92 -6.17 17.26 -11.00
C THR A 92 -4.73 17.77 -11.10
N MET A 93 -3.86 17.33 -10.21
CA MET A 93 -2.43 17.65 -10.22
C MET A 93 -1.62 16.77 -11.18
N ASN A 94 -2.28 15.83 -11.90
CA ASN A 94 -1.68 14.90 -12.84
C ASN A 94 -0.56 14.03 -12.26
N LEU A 95 -0.74 13.52 -11.02
CA LEU A 95 0.22 12.56 -10.48
C LEU A 95 0.27 11.30 -11.36
N PRO A 96 1.47 10.83 -11.74
CA PRO A 96 1.63 9.72 -12.69
C PRO A 96 1.01 8.40 -12.20
N PHE A 97 1.04 8.16 -10.88
CA PHE A 97 0.48 6.95 -10.30
C PHE A 97 -0.20 7.22 -8.97
N ILE A 98 -1.46 6.82 -8.86
CA ILE A 98 -2.28 7.05 -7.66
C ILE A 98 -2.76 5.72 -7.10
N VAL A 99 -2.46 5.49 -5.83
CA VAL A 99 -2.92 4.35 -5.05
C VAL A 99 -3.87 4.84 -3.95
N ALA A 100 -5.00 4.19 -3.79
CA ALA A 100 -5.94 4.57 -2.74
C ALA A 100 -6.43 3.34 -1.96
N ARG A 101 -6.54 3.47 -0.63
CA ARG A 101 -7.15 2.48 0.23
C ARG A 101 -8.67 2.63 0.22
N ALA A 102 -9.37 1.57 -0.11
CA ALA A 102 -10.82 1.51 -0.02
C ALA A 102 -11.27 1.05 1.37
N HIS A 103 -12.33 1.65 1.88
CA HIS A 103 -13.00 1.26 3.13
C HIS A 103 -14.12 0.23 2.89
N SER A 104 -14.68 0.21 1.68
CA SER A 104 -15.76 -0.69 1.26
C SER A 104 -15.73 -0.91 -0.25
N ALA A 105 -16.45 -1.91 -0.74
CA ALA A 105 -16.56 -2.17 -2.17
C ALA A 105 -17.11 -0.96 -2.96
N LEU A 106 -18.11 -0.26 -2.41
CA LEU A 106 -18.68 0.95 -3.02
C LEU A 106 -17.64 2.06 -3.10
N HIS A 107 -16.90 2.32 -2.01
CA HIS A 107 -15.82 3.30 -1.99
C HIS A 107 -14.73 2.93 -3.00
N GLY A 108 -14.32 1.66 -3.06
CA GLY A 108 -13.33 1.18 -4.02
C GLY A 108 -13.76 1.38 -5.48
N ASN A 109 -15.02 1.11 -5.80
CA ASN A 109 -15.58 1.37 -7.13
C ASN A 109 -15.58 2.87 -7.48
N THR A 110 -15.87 3.73 -6.50
CA THR A 110 -15.80 5.19 -6.67
C THR A 110 -14.38 5.64 -6.96
N LEU A 111 -13.40 5.19 -6.18
CA LEU A 111 -11.98 5.53 -6.36
C LEU A 111 -11.45 5.09 -7.75
N ARG A 112 -11.83 3.89 -8.23
CA ARG A 112 -11.47 3.44 -9.59
C ARG A 112 -12.06 4.35 -10.66
N ARG A 113 -13.33 4.75 -10.53
CA ARG A 113 -14.00 5.68 -11.47
C ARG A 113 -13.40 7.09 -11.45
N LEU A 114 -12.85 7.50 -10.32
CA LEU A 114 -12.12 8.76 -10.19
C LEU A 114 -10.70 8.70 -10.78
N GLY A 115 -10.27 7.54 -11.30
CA GLY A 115 -8.99 7.39 -11.97
C GLY A 115 -7.84 6.98 -11.04
N CYS A 116 -8.11 6.47 -9.83
CA CYS A 116 -7.05 5.85 -9.05
C CYS A 116 -6.54 4.61 -9.79
N HIS A 117 -5.23 4.56 -10.01
CA HIS A 117 -4.57 3.50 -10.78
C HIS A 117 -4.60 2.15 -10.05
N ARG A 118 -4.53 2.19 -8.73
CA ARG A 118 -4.63 1.01 -7.87
C ARG A 118 -5.50 1.30 -6.65
N VAL A 119 -6.45 0.40 -6.39
CA VAL A 119 -7.31 0.46 -5.20
C VAL A 119 -7.06 -0.79 -4.36
N ILE A 120 -6.80 -0.59 -3.08
CA ILE A 120 -6.42 -1.65 -2.13
C ILE A 120 -7.52 -1.81 -1.10
N HIS A 121 -7.95 -3.05 -0.87
CA HIS A 121 -8.87 -3.48 0.18
C HIS A 121 -8.07 -4.17 1.29
N ALA A 122 -7.31 -3.38 2.08
CA ALA A 122 -6.29 -3.88 2.99
C ALA A 122 -6.81 -4.90 4.02
N GLU A 123 -8.03 -4.69 4.54
CA GLU A 123 -8.66 -5.59 5.51
C GLU A 123 -9.08 -6.92 4.86
N GLU A 124 -9.64 -6.88 3.66
CA GLU A 124 -10.06 -8.07 2.91
C GLU A 124 -8.83 -8.91 2.51
N GLU A 125 -7.81 -8.25 1.95
CA GLU A 125 -6.56 -8.89 1.54
C GLU A 125 -5.84 -9.55 2.74
N MET A 126 -5.78 -8.85 3.88
CA MET A 126 -5.14 -9.38 5.08
C MET A 126 -5.96 -10.50 5.72
N GLY A 127 -7.30 -10.36 5.75
CA GLY A 127 -8.21 -11.39 6.24
C GLY A 127 -8.11 -12.69 5.44
N SER A 128 -8.08 -12.58 4.12
CA SER A 128 -7.88 -13.73 3.21
C SER A 128 -6.54 -14.41 3.48
N ARG A 129 -5.45 -13.66 3.55
CA ARG A 129 -4.11 -14.19 3.85
C ARG A 129 -4.08 -14.94 5.19
N LEU A 130 -4.65 -14.35 6.24
CA LEU A 130 -4.69 -14.97 7.55
C LEU A 130 -5.49 -16.29 7.51
N ALA A 131 -6.67 -16.29 6.87
CA ALA A 131 -7.50 -17.48 6.76
C ALA A 131 -6.77 -18.62 6.06
N HIS A 132 -6.09 -18.33 4.94
CA HIS A 132 -5.29 -19.34 4.22
C HIS A 132 -4.12 -19.89 5.05
N SER A 133 -3.42 -19.04 5.83
CA SER A 133 -2.30 -19.48 6.66
C SER A 133 -2.72 -20.33 7.85
N LEU A 134 -3.90 -20.10 8.43
CA LEU A 134 -4.39 -20.86 9.59
C LEU A 134 -4.65 -22.33 9.29
N PHE A 135 -5.08 -22.66 8.08
CA PHE A 135 -5.42 -24.02 7.69
C PHE A 135 -4.33 -24.74 6.89
N ASN A 136 -3.24 -24.03 6.58
CA ASN A 136 -2.07 -24.57 5.91
C ASN A 136 -0.82 -24.19 6.72
N PRO A 137 -0.49 -24.90 7.81
CA PRO A 137 0.59 -24.51 8.72
C PRO A 137 1.97 -24.47 8.06
N ASP A 138 2.14 -25.18 6.93
CA ASP A 138 3.37 -25.16 6.15
C ASP A 138 3.48 -23.94 5.21
N VAL A 139 2.41 -23.11 5.11
CA VAL A 139 2.37 -21.89 4.28
C VAL A 139 2.82 -20.69 5.11
N GLU A 140 4.04 -20.22 4.88
CA GLU A 140 4.55 -18.99 5.52
C GLU A 140 3.93 -17.73 4.91
N GLU A 141 3.72 -17.73 3.60
CA GLU A 141 3.13 -16.61 2.86
C GLU A 141 2.20 -17.13 1.77
N TYR A 142 1.06 -16.48 1.61
CA TYR A 142 0.11 -16.71 0.53
C TYR A 142 -0.18 -15.40 -0.19
N MET A 143 -0.11 -15.42 -1.53
CA MET A 143 -0.48 -14.29 -2.38
C MET A 143 -1.44 -14.80 -3.47
N GLU A 144 -2.67 -14.32 -3.45
CA GLU A 144 -3.62 -14.55 -4.52
C GLU A 144 -3.26 -13.69 -5.74
N LEU A 145 -3.10 -14.32 -6.90
CA LEU A 145 -2.78 -13.65 -8.16
C LEU A 145 -4.02 -13.48 -9.06
N ALA A 146 -4.98 -14.41 -8.96
CA ALA A 146 -6.27 -14.37 -9.65
C ALA A 146 -7.25 -15.31 -8.94
N GLU A 147 -8.55 -15.24 -9.26
CA GLU A 147 -9.65 -16.02 -8.61
C GLU A 147 -9.38 -17.52 -8.42
N ALA A 148 -8.46 -18.13 -9.17
CA ALA A 148 -8.16 -19.56 -9.09
C ALA A 148 -6.65 -19.85 -8.92
N PHE A 149 -5.80 -18.84 -8.80
CA PHE A 149 -4.35 -18.99 -8.75
C PHE A 149 -3.73 -18.16 -7.64
N GLY A 150 -2.90 -18.82 -6.82
CA GLY A 150 -2.10 -18.18 -5.79
C GLY A 150 -0.66 -18.67 -5.81
N VAL A 151 0.23 -17.89 -5.25
CA VAL A 151 1.61 -18.28 -4.95
C VAL A 151 1.75 -18.43 -3.45
N SER A 152 2.27 -19.57 -3.03
CA SER A 152 2.55 -19.83 -1.62
C SER A 152 4.04 -20.01 -1.42
N ARG A 153 4.57 -19.40 -0.36
CA ARG A 153 5.88 -19.74 0.16
C ARG A 153 5.70 -20.79 1.24
N LEU A 154 6.33 -21.94 1.03
CA LEU A 154 6.22 -23.08 1.94
C LEU A 154 7.56 -23.31 2.63
N GLN A 155 7.51 -23.69 3.90
CA GLN A 155 8.64 -24.35 4.52
C GLN A 155 8.74 -25.77 3.95
N VAL A 156 9.93 -26.15 3.49
CA VAL A 156 10.14 -27.49 2.92
C VAL A 156 9.92 -28.51 4.05
N PRO A 157 8.90 -29.40 3.96
CA PRO A 157 8.70 -30.44 4.95
C PRO A 157 9.94 -31.36 5.06
N ASP A 158 10.25 -31.83 6.27
CA ASP A 158 11.42 -32.66 6.55
C ASP A 158 11.56 -33.87 5.61
N ARG A 159 10.42 -34.44 5.19
CA ARG A 159 10.35 -35.56 4.25
C ARG A 159 10.95 -35.28 2.87
N PHE A 160 11.10 -34.00 2.48
CA PHE A 160 11.68 -33.58 1.21
C PHE A 160 13.09 -32.99 1.35
N THR A 161 13.60 -32.91 2.58
CA THR A 161 14.92 -32.38 2.87
C THR A 161 15.98 -33.29 2.28
N ASN A 162 16.95 -32.74 1.56
CA ASN A 162 17.99 -33.44 0.80
C ASN A 162 17.51 -34.27 -0.41
N MET A 163 16.29 -34.04 -0.91
CA MET A 163 15.81 -34.59 -2.17
C MET A 163 15.93 -33.56 -3.30
N THR A 164 16.19 -34.04 -4.52
CA THR A 164 16.03 -33.23 -5.72
C THR A 164 14.55 -33.01 -6.03
N LEU A 165 14.18 -32.03 -6.86
CA LEU A 165 12.80 -31.80 -7.29
C LEU A 165 12.22 -33.04 -8.00
N ASP A 166 13.03 -33.77 -8.75
CA ASP A 166 12.65 -35.02 -9.42
C ASP A 166 12.30 -36.12 -8.41
N GLU A 167 13.14 -36.34 -7.40
CA GLU A 167 12.92 -37.33 -6.35
C GLU A 167 11.70 -36.97 -5.48
N ALA A 168 11.42 -35.69 -5.29
CA ALA A 168 10.26 -35.18 -4.56
C ALA A 168 8.96 -35.19 -5.39
N GLY A 169 9.01 -35.54 -6.69
CA GLY A 169 7.86 -35.61 -7.58
C GLY A 169 7.37 -34.28 -8.11
N PHE A 170 8.16 -33.21 -8.05
CA PHE A 170 7.79 -31.86 -8.52
C PHE A 170 8.28 -31.54 -9.95
N ALA A 171 9.05 -32.43 -10.59
CA ALA A 171 9.71 -32.14 -11.86
C ALA A 171 8.91 -32.52 -13.12
N SER A 172 7.66 -32.91 -13.00
CA SER A 172 6.82 -33.25 -14.16
C SER A 172 5.48 -32.54 -14.06
N ALA A 173 5.38 -31.37 -14.66
CA ALA A 173 4.13 -30.75 -15.10
C ALA A 173 4.23 -30.38 -16.57
#